data_317e43420c9b7bf3dd576955fd22d21b
#
_entry.id   317e43420c9b7bf3dd576955fd22d21b
#
_cell.length_a   1.000
_cell.length_b   1.000
_cell.length_c   1.000
_cell.angle_alpha   90.00
_cell.angle_beta   90.00
_cell.angle_gamma   90.00
#
_symmetry.space_group_name_H-M   'P 1'
#
loop_
_entity.id
_entity.type
_entity.pdbx_description
1 polymer ?
#
loop_
_entity_poly.entity_id
_entity_poly.type
_entity_poly.pdbx_seq_one_letter_code
_entity_poly.pdbx_strand_id
1 'polypeptide(L)'
;MIDQALLSRATELLKETAHPKRIILFGSHARSEACTDSDIDILVVEVDVKDRVAEMVRLNRTLSPLRIPVDLLVVSEKMFEYWADTPGNVYFQAKTEGKVMYEVA
;
A
#
# COMPACT_ATOMS: atom_id res chain seq x y z
N MET A 1 4.86 14.49 -9.65
CA MET A 1 3.60 13.68 -9.70
C MET A 1 3.91 12.31 -10.27
N ILE A 2 3.36 11.26 -9.69
CA ILE A 2 3.63 9.90 -10.16
C ILE A 2 2.92 9.63 -11.47
N ASP A 3 3.59 8.87 -12.34
CA ASP A 3 3.01 8.37 -13.58
C ASP A 3 1.96 7.30 -13.26
N GLN A 4 0.75 7.45 -13.78
CA GLN A 4 -0.33 6.48 -13.57
C GLN A 4 0.02 5.10 -14.13
N ALA A 5 0.79 5.03 -15.20
CA ALA A 5 1.24 3.76 -15.76
C ALA A 5 2.16 3.02 -14.79
N LEU A 6 3.07 3.74 -14.11
CA LEU A 6 3.94 3.15 -13.09
C LEU A 6 3.14 2.68 -11.88
N LEU A 7 2.16 3.46 -11.46
CA LEU A 7 1.32 3.09 -10.33
C LEU A 7 0.50 1.84 -10.63
N SER A 8 -0.06 1.75 -11.84
CA SER A 8 -0.78 0.56 -12.28
C SER A 8 0.14 -0.66 -12.33
N ARG A 9 1.37 -0.47 -12.81
CA ARG A 9 2.35 -1.55 -12.86
C ARG A 9 2.71 -2.05 -11.46
N ALA A 10 2.93 -1.12 -10.53
CA ALA A 10 3.21 -1.47 -9.13
C ALA A 10 2.05 -2.28 -8.54
N THR A 11 0.83 -1.85 -8.78
CA THR A 11 -0.37 -2.55 -8.31
C THR A 11 -0.44 -3.98 -8.85
N GLU A 12 -0.19 -4.16 -10.14
CA GLU A 12 -0.21 -5.48 -10.76
C GLU A 12 0.88 -6.39 -10.19
N LEU A 13 2.09 -5.88 -9.99
CA LEU A 13 3.18 -6.66 -9.41
C LEU A 13 2.86 -7.10 -7.98
N LEU A 14 2.31 -6.21 -7.17
CA LEU A 14 1.92 -6.53 -5.80
C LEU A 14 0.79 -7.55 -5.77
N LYS A 15 -0.18 -7.38 -6.66
CA LYS A 15 -1.31 -8.29 -6.79
C LYS A 15 -0.85 -9.71 -7.12
N GLU A 16 0.06 -9.86 -8.06
CA GLU A 16 0.59 -11.15 -8.48
C GLU A 16 1.47 -11.81 -7.41
N THR A 17 2.24 -11.00 -6.68
CA THR A 17 3.21 -11.49 -5.70
C THR A 17 2.58 -11.80 -4.34
N ALA A 18 1.70 -10.93 -3.87
CA ALA A 18 1.15 -11.02 -2.51
C ALA A 18 -0.24 -11.65 -2.45
N HIS A 19 -0.99 -11.65 -3.56
CA HIS A 19 -2.40 -12.06 -3.58
C HIS A 19 -3.19 -11.40 -2.44
N PRO A 20 -3.13 -10.05 -2.33
CA PRO A 20 -3.69 -9.35 -1.19
C PRO A 20 -5.20 -9.23 -1.26
N LYS A 21 -5.81 -8.89 -0.14
CA LYS A 21 -7.21 -8.51 -0.08
C LYS A 21 -7.43 -7.09 -0.59
N ARG A 22 -6.51 -6.18 -0.28
CA ARG A 22 -6.59 -4.78 -0.68
C ARG A 22 -5.20 -4.21 -0.90
N ILE A 23 -5.12 -3.24 -1.80
CA ILE A 23 -3.95 -2.38 -1.97
C ILE A 23 -4.48 -0.95 -1.93
N ILE A 24 -3.99 -0.16 -0.98
CA ILE A 24 -4.48 1.19 -0.75
C ILE A 24 -3.34 2.18 -0.90
N LEU A 25 -3.53 3.18 -1.76
CA LEU A 25 -2.64 4.32 -1.87
C LEU A 25 -3.09 5.36 -0.84
N PHE A 26 -2.18 5.81 0.02
CA PHE A 26 -2.52 6.79 1.03
C PHE A 26 -1.45 7.88 1.11
N GLY A 27 -1.57 8.77 2.09
CA GLY A 27 -0.62 9.86 2.25
C GLY A 27 -0.80 10.96 1.20
N SER A 28 0.26 11.73 0.93
CA SER A 28 0.17 12.92 0.10
C SER A 28 -0.27 12.63 -1.34
N HIS A 29 0.14 11.51 -1.93
CA HIS A 29 -0.28 11.16 -3.29
C HIS A 29 -1.78 10.89 -3.38
N ALA A 30 -2.36 10.27 -2.35
CA ALA A 30 -3.80 10.02 -2.32
C ALA A 30 -4.60 11.32 -2.16
N ARG A 31 -4.02 12.29 -1.44
CA ARG A 31 -4.67 13.60 -1.21
C ARG A 31 -4.38 14.62 -2.31
N SER A 32 -3.62 14.23 -3.34
CA SER A 32 -3.19 15.14 -4.41
C SER A 32 -2.37 16.32 -3.93
N GLU A 33 -1.65 16.14 -2.82
CA GLU A 33 -0.80 17.16 -2.20
C GLU A 33 0.68 16.89 -2.43
N ALA A 34 1.01 15.79 -3.13
CA ALA A 34 2.39 15.37 -3.31
C ALA A 34 3.16 16.30 -4.22
N CYS A 35 4.40 16.58 -3.86
CA CYS A 35 5.39 17.16 -4.77
C CYS A 35 6.18 16.04 -5.44
N THR A 36 7.04 16.39 -6.40
CA THR A 36 7.75 15.40 -7.20
C THR A 36 8.68 14.50 -6.38
N ASP A 37 9.12 14.95 -5.21
CA ASP A 37 10.04 14.21 -4.36
C ASP A 37 9.34 13.40 -3.26
N SER A 38 8.00 13.43 -3.21
CA SER A 38 7.25 12.70 -2.19
C SER A 38 7.28 11.20 -2.45
N ASP A 39 7.48 10.42 -1.38
CA ASP A 39 7.35 8.97 -1.44
C ASP A 39 5.90 8.58 -1.66
N ILE A 40 5.71 7.45 -2.33
CA ILE A 40 4.40 6.87 -2.53
C ILE A 40 4.10 5.95 -1.35
N ASP A 41 3.04 6.21 -0.62
CA ASP A 41 2.65 5.40 0.53
C ASP A 41 1.62 4.36 0.08
N ILE A 42 1.98 3.09 0.20
CA ILE A 42 1.11 1.98 -0.19
C ILE A 42 0.92 1.03 1.00
N LEU A 43 -0.32 0.71 1.29
CA LEU A 43 -0.67 -0.29 2.29
C LEU A 43 -1.20 -1.54 1.59
N VAL A 44 -0.59 -2.67 1.88
CA VAL A 44 -1.00 -3.98 1.36
C VAL A 44 -1.67 -4.74 2.49
N VAL A 45 -2.95 -5.06 2.33
CA VAL A 45 -3.73 -5.83 3.32
C VAL A 45 -3.83 -7.26 2.82
N GLU A 46 -3.26 -8.20 3.56
CA GLU A 46 -3.28 -9.62 3.24
C GLU A 46 -4.14 -10.37 4.26
N VAL A 47 -4.65 -11.54 3.88
CA VAL A 47 -5.50 -12.34 4.76
C VAL A 47 -4.75 -12.69 6.04
N ASP A 48 -3.50 -13.15 5.90
CA ASP A 48 -2.67 -13.55 7.03
C ASP A 48 -1.22 -13.17 6.76
N VAL A 49 -0.55 -12.61 7.76
CA VAL A 49 0.85 -12.21 7.66
C VAL A 49 1.60 -12.82 8.83
N LYS A 50 2.45 -13.79 8.54
CA LYS A 50 3.22 -14.47 9.58
C LYS A 50 4.43 -13.66 10.03
N ASP A 51 5.14 -13.05 9.09
CA ASP A 51 6.30 -12.21 9.36
C ASP A 51 6.17 -10.93 8.53
N ARG A 52 5.73 -9.86 9.18
CA ARG A 52 5.45 -8.60 8.51
C ARG A 52 6.69 -7.98 7.88
N VAL A 53 7.82 -8.03 8.57
CA VAL A 53 9.07 -7.45 8.06
C VAL A 53 9.56 -8.22 6.84
N ALA A 54 9.55 -9.54 6.91
CA ALA A 54 9.97 -10.38 5.76
C ALA A 54 9.07 -10.12 4.56
N GLU A 55 7.77 -9.99 4.77
CA GLU A 55 6.82 -9.72 3.70
C GLU A 55 7.06 -8.34 3.07
N MET A 56 7.31 -7.34 3.89
CA MET A 56 7.62 -5.99 3.40
C MET A 56 8.89 -6.00 2.54
N VAL A 57 9.92 -6.73 2.97
CA VAL A 57 11.16 -6.86 2.20
C VAL A 57 10.89 -7.56 0.87
N ARG A 58 10.12 -8.63 0.89
CA ARG A 58 9.78 -9.39 -0.33
C ARG A 58 9.06 -8.51 -1.34
N LEU A 59 8.06 -7.76 -0.89
CA LEU A 59 7.28 -6.90 -1.78
C LEU A 59 8.08 -5.68 -2.26
N ASN A 60 8.94 -5.13 -1.43
CA ASN A 60 9.84 -4.06 -1.85
C ASN A 60 10.77 -4.53 -2.96
N ARG A 61 11.27 -5.74 -2.88
CA ARG A 61 12.10 -6.32 -3.94
C ARG A 61 11.33 -6.45 -5.25
N THR A 62 10.05 -6.83 -5.16
CA THR A 62 9.18 -6.95 -6.32
C THR A 62 9.03 -5.62 -7.04
N LEU A 63 8.95 -4.51 -6.29
CA LEU A 63 8.78 -3.17 -6.86
C LEU A 63 10.11 -2.52 -7.26
N SER A 64 11.24 -3.05 -6.82
CA SER A 64 12.56 -2.47 -7.05
C SER A 64 12.85 -2.13 -8.52
N PRO A 65 12.50 -2.98 -9.51
CA PRO A 65 12.76 -2.65 -10.93
C PRO A 65 12.07 -1.40 -11.42
N LEU A 66 11.01 -0.95 -10.77
CA LEU A 66 10.28 0.26 -11.18
C LEU A 66 11.01 1.55 -10.81
N ARG A 67 11.97 1.48 -9.88
CA ARG A 67 12.78 2.61 -9.43
C ARG A 67 11.97 3.81 -8.98
N ILE A 68 10.89 3.55 -8.26
CA ILE A 68 10.06 4.61 -7.67
C ILE A 68 10.21 4.59 -6.15
N PRO A 69 10.16 5.75 -5.49
CA PRO A 69 10.24 5.80 -4.03
C PRO A 69 8.91 5.37 -3.43
N VAL A 70 8.88 4.18 -2.86
CA VAL A 70 7.66 3.62 -2.27
C VAL A 70 7.92 3.32 -0.79
N ASP A 71 7.02 3.80 0.05
CA ASP A 71 6.97 3.44 1.46
C ASP A 71 5.86 2.40 1.59
N LEU A 72 6.25 1.14 1.71
CA LEU A 72 5.33 0.01 1.66
C LEU A 72 5.07 -0.52 3.06
N LEU A 73 3.80 -0.60 3.43
CA LEU A 73 3.36 -1.21 4.68
C LEU A 73 2.53 -2.45 4.38
N VAL A 74 2.70 -3.47 5.20
CA VAL A 74 1.94 -4.72 5.10
C VAL A 74 1.21 -4.96 6.41
N VAL A 75 -0.04 -5.37 6.32
CA VAL A 75 -0.86 -5.67 7.51
C VAL A 75 -1.81 -6.81 7.18
N SER A 76 -2.17 -7.60 8.20
CA SER A 76 -3.20 -8.61 8.03
C SER A 76 -4.58 -7.94 8.00
N GLU A 77 -5.55 -8.59 7.36
CA GLU A 77 -6.92 -8.10 7.30
C GLU A 77 -7.49 -7.87 8.70
N LYS A 78 -7.24 -8.80 9.60
CA LYS A 78 -7.72 -8.71 10.99
C LYS A 78 -7.16 -7.48 11.71
N MET A 79 -5.86 -7.22 11.56
CA MET A 79 -5.23 -6.06 12.19
C MET A 79 -5.70 -4.75 11.55
N PHE A 80 -5.87 -4.75 10.23
CA PHE A 80 -6.37 -3.57 9.54
C PHE A 80 -7.78 -3.23 10.04
N GLU A 81 -8.67 -4.20 10.12
CA GLU A 81 -10.04 -3.97 10.61
C GLU A 81 -10.06 -3.49 12.06
N TYR A 82 -9.18 -4.02 12.88
CA TYR A 82 -9.08 -3.64 14.29
C TYR A 82 -8.66 -2.17 14.45
N TRP A 83 -7.65 -1.74 13.71
CA TRP A 83 -7.06 -0.40 13.90
C TRP A 83 -7.63 0.67 12.97
N ALA A 84 -8.25 0.29 11.87
CA ALA A 84 -8.71 1.26 10.87
C ALA A 84 -9.82 2.19 11.36
N ASP A 85 -10.55 1.82 12.40
CA ASP A 85 -11.62 2.62 12.96
C ASP A 85 -11.16 3.50 14.13
N THR A 86 -9.88 3.44 14.51
CA THR A 86 -9.32 4.19 15.62
C THR A 86 -8.52 5.38 15.08
N PRO A 87 -8.96 6.64 15.30
CA PRO A 87 -8.20 7.80 14.84
C PRO A 87 -6.78 7.84 15.43
N GLY A 88 -5.87 8.44 14.67
CA GLY A 88 -4.51 8.66 15.14
C GLY A 88 -3.48 7.62 14.71
N ASN A 89 -3.86 6.68 13.86
CA ASN A 89 -2.91 5.71 13.31
C ASN A 89 -2.96 5.66 11.79
N VAL A 90 -1.94 5.04 11.20
CA VAL A 90 -1.79 4.99 9.74
C VAL A 90 -2.91 4.20 9.05
N TYR A 91 -3.46 3.20 9.71
CA TYR A 91 -4.53 2.38 9.11
C TYR A 91 -5.83 3.16 9.00
N PHE A 92 -6.12 3.98 10.00
CA PHE A 92 -7.26 4.90 9.96
C PHE A 92 -7.10 5.89 8.81
N GLN A 93 -5.90 6.46 8.65
CA GLN A 93 -5.61 7.39 7.58
C GLN A 93 -5.80 6.70 6.20
N ALA A 94 -5.29 5.49 6.05
CA ALA A 94 -5.43 4.76 4.80
C ALA A 94 -6.90 4.48 4.47
N LYS A 95 -7.70 4.11 5.47
CA LYS A 95 -9.12 3.81 5.26
C LYS A 95 -9.92 5.06 4.88
N THR A 96 -9.68 6.18 5.57
CA THR A 96 -10.49 7.39 5.41
C THR A 96 -10.04 8.29 4.25
N GLU A 97 -8.74 8.37 4.00
CA GLU A 97 -8.17 9.27 2.99
C GLU A 97 -7.55 8.56 1.80
N GLY A 98 -7.37 7.25 1.90
CA GLY A 98 -6.69 6.48 0.87
C GLY A 98 -7.55 6.22 -0.35
N LYS A 99 -6.88 5.85 -1.44
CA LYS A 99 -7.52 5.35 -2.66
C LYS A 99 -7.30 3.86 -2.76
N VAL A 100 -8.36 3.09 -2.87
CA VAL A 100 -8.26 1.65 -3.06
C VAL A 100 -7.82 1.39 -4.49
N MET A 101 -6.61 0.84 -4.66
CA MET A 101 -6.05 0.52 -5.95
C MET A 101 -6.49 -0.87 -6.42
N TYR A 102 -6.75 -1.76 -5.47
CA TYR A 102 -7.19 -3.13 -5.73
C TYR A 102 -7.93 -3.65 -4.51
N GLU A 103 -9.02 -4.36 -4.74
CA GLU A 103 -9.80 -4.97 -3.66
C GLU A 103 -10.46 -6.23 -4.18
N VAL A 104 -10.34 -7.30 -3.41
CA VAL A 104 -11.05 -8.57 -3.69
C VAL A 104 -12.47 -8.45 -3.15
N ALA A 105 -13.42 -8.77 -4.00
CA ALA A 105 -14.83 -8.73 -3.63
C ALA A 105 -15.22 -9.78 -2.58
#